data_2c166871a5c373b82c4ba2240063089f
#
_entry.id   2c166871a5c373b82c4ba2240063089f
#
_cell.length_a   1.000
_cell.length_b   1.000
_cell.length_c   1.000
_cell.angle_alpha   90.00
_cell.angle_beta   90.00
_cell.angle_gamma   90.00
#
_symmetry.space_group_name_H-M   'P 1'
#
loop_
_entity.id
_entity.type
_entity.pdbx_description
1 polymer ?
#
loop_
_entity_poly.entity_id
_entity_poly.type
_entity_poly.pdbx_seq_one_letter_code
_entity_poly.pdbx_strand_id
1 'polypeptide(L)'
;FPNADRAQVVIELFMPEGTDQLRTTDVAAALEGELSAYPGVQQVHRFVGATGPSFYYNLNRSPQAPNRARLVVNTDTLASTGPLIHWVRERVAQQWPELDVVASTLGQGPPREAPVELRLYHVDDRQRIASAEQLFALLKQVPGAVDVRHDIDLGVPTVRVEVDDAQAQRFGLSRAD
;
A
#
# COMPACT_ATOMS: atom_id res chain seq x y z
N PHE A 1 -8.41 -21.32 -5.89
CA PHE A 1 -9.66 -20.74 -6.41
C PHE A 1 -9.34 -19.89 -7.62
N PRO A 2 -10.15 -19.94 -8.70
CA PRO A 2 -9.96 -19.11 -9.88
C PRO A 2 -10.26 -17.63 -9.57
N ASN A 3 -9.87 -16.75 -10.50
CA ASN A 3 -10.33 -15.36 -10.46
C ASN A 3 -11.80 -15.26 -10.84
N ALA A 4 -12.46 -14.19 -10.41
CA ALA A 4 -13.83 -13.90 -10.84
C ALA A 4 -13.82 -13.42 -12.31
N ASP A 5 -14.80 -13.85 -13.09
CA ASP A 5 -14.99 -13.36 -14.47
C ASP A 5 -15.60 -11.96 -14.47
N ARG A 6 -14.83 -11.00 -13.96
CA ARG A 6 -15.20 -9.59 -13.90
C ARG A 6 -14.13 -8.73 -14.54
N ALA A 7 -14.56 -7.80 -15.39
CA ALA A 7 -13.70 -6.83 -16.04
C ALA A 7 -13.37 -5.67 -15.06
N GLN A 8 -12.81 -6.04 -13.91
CA GLN A 8 -12.46 -5.11 -12.82
C GLN A 8 -11.06 -5.40 -12.29
N VAL A 9 -10.31 -4.33 -12.02
CA VAL A 9 -8.99 -4.35 -11.37
C VAL A 9 -9.08 -3.56 -10.09
N VAL A 10 -8.55 -4.12 -9.02
CA VAL A 10 -8.35 -3.43 -7.73
C VAL A 10 -6.87 -3.12 -7.61
N ILE A 11 -6.57 -1.85 -7.37
CA ILE A 11 -5.21 -1.34 -7.18
C ILE A 11 -5.13 -0.80 -5.77
N GLU A 12 -4.23 -1.33 -4.98
CA GLU A 12 -3.94 -0.83 -3.63
C GLU A 12 -2.58 -0.15 -3.62
N LEU A 13 -2.55 1.06 -3.09
CA LEU A 13 -1.36 1.88 -2.95
C LEU A 13 -1.00 1.97 -1.48
N PHE A 14 0.27 1.71 -1.18
CA PHE A 14 0.86 1.78 0.16
C PHE A 14 2.01 2.78 0.11
N MET A 15 1.75 3.99 0.58
CA MET A 15 2.78 5.02 0.73
C MET A 15 3.66 4.69 1.94
N PRO A 16 4.90 5.19 2.00
CA PRO A 16 5.75 5.07 3.19
C PRO A 16 5.03 5.51 4.47
N GLU A 17 5.35 4.84 5.58
CA GLU A 17 4.80 5.21 6.88
C GLU A 17 5.12 6.68 7.22
N GLY A 18 4.14 7.36 7.82
CA GLY A 18 4.24 8.79 8.09
C GLY A 18 3.82 9.70 6.94
N THR A 19 3.49 9.15 5.76
CA THR A 19 2.93 9.95 4.67
C THR A 19 1.54 10.46 5.06
N ASP A 20 1.32 11.77 4.88
CA ASP A 20 0.02 12.38 5.13
C ASP A 20 -1.01 12.05 4.05
N GLN A 21 -2.28 12.29 4.38
CA GLN A 21 -3.38 11.99 3.47
C GLN A 21 -3.41 12.89 2.23
N LEU A 22 -2.90 14.12 2.31
CA LEU A 22 -2.86 15.04 1.16
C LEU A 22 -1.89 14.50 0.11
N ARG A 23 -0.67 14.13 0.52
CA ARG A 23 0.30 13.51 -0.39
C ARG A 23 -0.23 12.23 -1.02
N THR A 24 -0.87 11.38 -0.23
CA THR A 24 -1.50 10.14 -0.72
C THR A 24 -2.61 10.46 -1.74
N THR A 25 -3.39 11.52 -1.48
CA THR A 25 -4.44 11.98 -2.40
C THR A 25 -3.86 12.45 -3.72
N ASP A 26 -2.77 13.23 -3.70
CA ASP A 26 -2.13 13.76 -4.90
C ASP A 26 -1.61 12.63 -5.79
N VAL A 27 -0.91 11.66 -5.20
CA VAL A 27 -0.39 10.50 -5.93
C VAL A 27 -1.52 9.65 -6.51
N ALA A 28 -2.54 9.35 -5.71
CA ALA A 28 -3.68 8.57 -6.17
C ALA A 28 -4.49 9.29 -7.25
N ALA A 29 -4.60 10.63 -7.19
CA ALA A 29 -5.24 11.44 -8.22
C ALA A 29 -4.44 11.47 -9.52
N ALA A 30 -3.11 11.56 -9.44
CA ALA A 30 -2.24 11.49 -10.61
C ALA A 30 -2.39 10.14 -11.32
N LEU A 31 -2.34 9.03 -10.58
CA LEU A 31 -2.54 7.70 -11.14
C LEU A 31 -3.96 7.52 -11.72
N GLU A 32 -5.01 8.03 -11.06
CA GLU A 32 -6.38 8.02 -11.57
C GLU A 32 -6.49 8.74 -12.92
N GLY A 33 -5.83 9.89 -13.07
CA GLY A 33 -5.79 10.63 -14.34
C GLY A 33 -5.18 9.82 -15.47
N GLU A 34 -4.07 9.15 -15.21
CA GLU A 34 -3.40 8.28 -16.19
C GLU A 34 -4.22 7.03 -16.51
N LEU A 35 -4.82 6.39 -15.51
CA LEU A 35 -5.71 5.24 -15.68
C LEU A 35 -6.92 5.59 -16.54
N SER A 36 -7.50 6.76 -16.32
CA SER A 36 -8.67 7.23 -17.08
C SER A 36 -8.36 7.45 -18.58
N ALA A 37 -7.11 7.70 -18.90
CA ALA A 37 -6.62 7.82 -20.30
C ALA A 37 -6.12 6.49 -20.88
N TYR A 38 -6.03 5.41 -20.07
CA TYR A 38 -5.53 4.13 -20.54
C TYR A 38 -6.56 3.40 -21.42
N PRO A 39 -6.15 2.84 -22.58
CA PRO A 39 -7.07 2.13 -23.47
C PRO A 39 -7.79 0.96 -22.77
N GLY A 40 -9.09 0.88 -22.94
CA GLY A 40 -9.93 -0.15 -22.35
C GLY A 40 -10.39 0.14 -20.90
N VAL A 41 -9.98 1.24 -20.30
CA VAL A 41 -10.53 1.70 -19.00
C VAL A 41 -11.82 2.48 -19.26
N GLN A 42 -12.88 2.12 -18.54
CA GLN A 42 -14.19 2.79 -18.63
C GLN A 42 -14.43 3.73 -17.45
N GLN A 43 -14.08 3.30 -16.24
CA GLN A 43 -14.30 4.06 -15.01
C GLN A 43 -13.21 3.76 -13.99
N VAL A 44 -12.84 4.78 -13.23
CA VAL A 44 -11.93 4.68 -12.09
C VAL A 44 -12.63 5.26 -10.86
N HIS A 45 -12.60 4.54 -9.74
CA HIS A 45 -13.09 4.99 -8.46
C HIS A 45 -11.93 5.00 -7.47
N ARG A 46 -11.67 6.14 -6.85
CA ARG A 46 -10.58 6.34 -5.91
C ARG A 46 -11.10 6.50 -4.49
N PHE A 47 -10.46 5.80 -3.55
CA PHE A 47 -10.68 5.89 -2.12
C PHE A 47 -9.33 6.15 -1.44
N VAL A 48 -9.22 7.22 -0.65
CA VAL A 48 -7.99 7.61 0.04
C VAL A 48 -8.22 7.59 1.54
N GLY A 49 -7.27 7.03 2.29
CA GLY A 49 -7.38 6.86 3.74
C GLY A 49 -8.38 5.79 4.19
N ALA A 50 -9.13 5.22 3.25
CA ALA A 50 -10.14 4.19 3.49
C ALA A 50 -10.25 3.27 2.27
N THR A 51 -10.82 2.08 2.44
CA THR A 51 -10.95 1.09 1.36
C THR A 51 -12.23 1.20 0.54
N GLY A 52 -13.08 2.19 0.84
CA GLY A 52 -14.39 2.34 0.22
C GLY A 52 -15.40 1.26 0.65
N PRO A 53 -16.57 1.22 0.01
CA PRO A 53 -17.61 0.24 0.31
C PRO A 53 -17.18 -1.17 -0.09
N SER A 54 -17.64 -2.18 0.67
CA SER A 54 -17.48 -3.58 0.29
C SER A 54 -18.49 -3.94 -0.80
N PHE A 55 -18.08 -3.80 -2.05
CA PHE A 55 -18.92 -4.16 -3.20
C PHE A 55 -18.71 -5.61 -3.66
N TYR A 56 -17.74 -6.29 -3.10
CA TYR A 56 -17.42 -7.69 -3.41
C TYR A 56 -17.08 -8.45 -2.12
N TYR A 57 -17.56 -9.69 -2.00
CA TYR A 57 -17.57 -10.44 -0.74
C TYR A 57 -16.18 -10.74 -0.17
N ASN A 58 -15.16 -10.89 -1.01
CA ASN A 58 -13.81 -11.21 -0.57
C ASN A 58 -12.82 -10.02 -0.68
N LEU A 59 -13.31 -8.81 -0.87
CA LEU A 59 -12.48 -7.62 -0.73
C LEU A 59 -12.16 -7.35 0.74
N ASN A 60 -10.88 -7.45 1.07
CA ASN A 60 -10.40 -7.10 2.40
C ASN A 60 -10.70 -5.64 2.72
N ARG A 61 -11.21 -5.42 3.92
CA ARG A 61 -11.25 -4.08 4.52
C ARG A 61 -9.92 -3.86 5.22
N SER A 62 -9.05 -3.06 4.65
CA SER A 62 -7.85 -2.62 5.36
C SER A 62 -8.23 -1.56 6.40
N PRO A 63 -7.51 -1.48 7.51
CA PRO A 63 -7.66 -0.38 8.46
C PRO A 63 -7.52 0.97 7.76
N GLN A 64 -8.24 1.97 8.25
CA GLN A 64 -8.08 3.33 7.78
C GLN A 64 -6.66 3.81 8.10
N ALA A 65 -5.97 4.35 7.11
CA ALA A 65 -4.63 4.87 7.27
C ALA A 65 -4.37 5.97 6.23
N PRO A 66 -3.80 7.11 6.63
CA PRO A 66 -3.59 8.26 5.76
C PRO A 66 -2.66 7.95 4.57
N ASN A 67 -1.77 6.98 4.73
CA ASN A 67 -0.79 6.54 3.75
C ASN A 67 -1.29 5.45 2.79
N ARG A 68 -2.61 5.20 2.73
CA ARG A 68 -3.19 4.16 1.87
C ARG A 68 -4.25 4.70 0.94
N ALA A 69 -4.27 4.17 -0.28
CA ALA A 69 -5.37 4.42 -1.21
C ALA A 69 -5.74 3.14 -1.95
N ARG A 70 -6.99 3.06 -2.39
CA ARG A 70 -7.50 2.02 -3.26
C ARG A 70 -8.14 2.65 -4.48
N LEU A 71 -7.79 2.12 -5.66
CA LEU A 71 -8.50 2.45 -6.89
C LEU A 71 -9.20 1.18 -7.39
N VAL A 72 -10.45 1.35 -7.82
CA VAL A 72 -11.22 0.29 -8.46
C VAL A 72 -11.44 0.72 -9.91
N VAL A 73 -10.94 -0.08 -10.83
CA VAL A 73 -10.95 0.22 -12.26
C VAL A 73 -11.87 -0.76 -12.96
N ASN A 74 -12.87 -0.24 -13.67
CA ASN A 74 -13.70 -1.01 -14.58
C ASN A 74 -13.08 -0.95 -15.97
N THR A 75 -12.83 -2.12 -16.56
CA THR A 75 -12.35 -2.25 -17.94
C THR A 75 -13.49 -2.65 -18.88
N ASP A 76 -13.30 -2.44 -20.17
CA ASP A 76 -14.25 -2.82 -21.22
C ASP A 76 -14.44 -4.34 -21.34
N THR A 77 -13.35 -5.09 -21.14
CA THR A 77 -13.35 -6.56 -21.23
C THR A 77 -12.48 -7.17 -20.14
N LEU A 78 -12.73 -8.44 -19.84
CA LEU A 78 -11.88 -9.22 -18.93
C LEU A 78 -10.45 -9.34 -19.47
N ALA A 79 -10.28 -9.42 -20.78
CA ALA A 79 -8.96 -9.51 -21.42
C ALA A 79 -8.09 -8.27 -21.19
N SER A 80 -8.70 -7.11 -21.01
CA SER A 80 -8.00 -5.84 -20.77
C SER A 80 -7.40 -5.75 -19.34
N THR A 81 -7.84 -6.60 -18.41
CA THR A 81 -7.37 -6.53 -17.02
C THR A 81 -5.90 -6.89 -16.85
N GLY A 82 -5.43 -7.93 -17.52
CA GLY A 82 -4.04 -8.40 -17.43
C GLY A 82 -3.03 -7.36 -17.89
N PRO A 83 -3.15 -6.82 -19.13
CA PRO A 83 -2.31 -5.74 -19.61
C PRO A 83 -2.33 -4.49 -18.73
N LEU A 84 -3.51 -4.11 -18.21
CA LEU A 84 -3.65 -2.99 -17.29
C LEU A 84 -2.87 -3.20 -16.00
N ILE A 85 -2.98 -4.39 -15.38
CA ILE A 85 -2.24 -4.73 -14.16
C ILE A 85 -0.73 -4.62 -14.38
N HIS A 86 -0.25 -5.14 -15.49
CA HIS A 86 1.18 -5.07 -15.84
C HIS A 86 1.64 -3.62 -16.00
N TRP A 87 0.89 -2.83 -16.77
CA TRP A 87 1.17 -1.41 -16.96
C TRP A 87 1.19 -0.62 -15.65
N VAL A 88 0.23 -0.86 -14.74
CA VAL A 88 0.18 -0.19 -13.43
C VAL A 88 1.45 -0.45 -12.64
N ARG A 89 1.88 -1.71 -12.57
CA ARG A 89 3.10 -2.08 -11.84
C ARG A 89 4.34 -1.40 -12.38
N GLU A 90 4.51 -1.41 -13.70
CA GLU A 90 5.64 -0.74 -14.36
C GLU A 90 5.58 0.78 -14.16
N ARG A 91 4.39 1.35 -14.34
CA ARG A 91 4.20 2.79 -14.23
C ARG A 91 4.48 3.32 -12.83
N VAL A 92 3.96 2.63 -11.81
CA VAL A 92 4.19 3.00 -10.40
C VAL A 92 5.67 2.85 -10.05
N ALA A 93 6.32 1.75 -10.44
CA ALA A 93 7.74 1.54 -10.16
C ALA A 93 8.65 2.61 -10.81
N GLN A 94 8.24 3.17 -11.97
CA GLN A 94 8.99 4.23 -12.66
C GLN A 94 8.76 5.61 -12.05
N GLN A 95 7.54 5.93 -11.68
CA GLN A 95 7.15 7.28 -11.29
C GLN A 95 7.20 7.52 -9.79
N TRP A 96 6.93 6.49 -9.01
CA TRP A 96 6.90 6.53 -7.54
C TRP A 96 7.60 5.28 -6.96
N PRO A 97 8.92 5.19 -7.07
CA PRO A 97 9.68 4.00 -6.65
C PRO A 97 9.59 3.72 -5.14
N GLU A 98 9.18 4.72 -4.34
CA GLU A 98 8.94 4.60 -2.90
C GLU A 98 7.58 3.99 -2.56
N LEU A 99 6.69 3.85 -3.54
CA LEU A 99 5.33 3.37 -3.36
C LEU A 99 5.25 1.86 -3.61
N ASP A 100 4.69 1.13 -2.67
CA ASP A 100 4.29 -0.25 -2.92
C ASP A 100 2.90 -0.28 -3.55
N VAL A 101 2.77 -1.06 -4.62
CA VAL A 101 1.50 -1.26 -5.33
C VAL A 101 1.13 -2.72 -5.38
N VAL A 102 -0.15 -3.01 -5.15
CA VAL A 102 -0.75 -4.32 -5.43
C VAL A 102 -1.88 -4.12 -6.42
N ALA A 103 -1.73 -4.68 -7.61
CA ALA A 103 -2.75 -4.65 -8.64
C ALA A 103 -3.22 -6.07 -8.96
N SER A 104 -4.51 -6.34 -8.81
CA SER A 104 -5.09 -7.66 -9.00
C SER A 104 -6.51 -7.60 -9.53
N THR A 105 -6.96 -8.69 -10.15
CA THR A 105 -8.37 -8.94 -10.42
C THR A 105 -9.08 -9.41 -9.14
N LEU A 106 -10.40 -9.38 -9.14
CA LEU A 106 -11.20 -9.93 -8.05
C LEU A 106 -11.04 -11.46 -8.03
N GLY A 107 -10.68 -12.01 -6.88
CA GLY A 107 -10.52 -13.44 -6.67
C GLY A 107 -11.82 -14.12 -6.22
N GLN A 108 -11.90 -15.42 -6.37
CA GLN A 108 -12.90 -16.26 -5.71
C GLN A 108 -12.27 -16.97 -4.50
N GLY A 109 -13.07 -17.30 -3.50
CA GLY A 109 -12.60 -17.94 -2.28
C GLY A 109 -12.37 -16.99 -1.11
N PRO A 110 -11.79 -17.48 -0.01
CA PRO A 110 -11.53 -16.64 1.16
C PRO A 110 -10.57 -15.50 0.82
N PRO A 111 -10.76 -14.32 1.42
CA PRO A 111 -9.82 -13.21 1.28
C PRO A 111 -8.42 -13.65 1.72
N ARG A 112 -7.42 -13.32 0.92
CA ARG A 112 -6.00 -13.53 1.25
C ARG A 112 -5.24 -12.26 0.92
N GLU A 113 -4.33 -11.89 1.79
CA GLU A 113 -3.48 -10.72 1.55
C GLU A 113 -2.42 -11.01 0.49
N ALA A 114 -1.89 -12.23 0.50
CA ALA A 114 -0.95 -12.70 -0.51
C ALA A 114 -1.15 -14.21 -0.77
N PRO A 115 -0.87 -14.72 -1.99
CA PRO A 115 -0.90 -16.16 -2.27
C PRO A 115 0.21 -16.93 -1.55
N VAL A 116 1.33 -16.28 -1.28
CA VAL A 116 2.49 -16.83 -0.53
C VAL A 116 2.78 -15.90 0.63
N GLU A 117 2.81 -16.42 1.84
CA GLU A 117 3.15 -15.70 3.06
C GLU A 117 4.31 -16.43 3.76
N LEU A 118 5.38 -15.71 4.04
CA LEU A 118 6.54 -16.21 4.77
C LEU A 118 6.63 -15.50 6.12
N ARG A 119 6.73 -16.27 7.20
CA ARG A 119 6.82 -15.72 8.55
C ARG A 119 8.20 -16.02 9.15
N LEU A 120 8.86 -14.96 9.60
CA LEU A 120 10.15 -15.05 10.28
C LEU A 120 9.97 -14.86 11.78
N TYR A 121 10.58 -15.75 12.54
CA TYR A 121 10.58 -15.71 14.00
C TYR A 121 12.02 -15.66 14.50
N HIS A 122 12.30 -14.71 15.37
CA HIS A 122 13.58 -14.61 16.09
C HIS A 122 13.37 -13.94 17.45
N VAL A 123 14.17 -14.30 18.44
CA VAL A 123 14.09 -13.70 19.79
C VAL A 123 14.70 -12.29 19.84
N ASP A 124 15.64 -11.99 18.95
CA ASP A 124 16.25 -10.68 18.78
C ASP A 124 15.61 -9.97 17.60
N ASP A 125 14.96 -8.83 17.85
CA ASP A 125 14.26 -8.04 16.84
C ASP A 125 15.22 -7.49 15.77
N ARG A 126 16.44 -7.11 16.11
CA ARG A 126 17.40 -6.59 15.12
C ARG A 126 17.79 -7.67 14.11
N GLN A 127 18.03 -8.89 14.60
CA GLN A 127 18.36 -10.01 13.73
C GLN A 127 17.14 -10.43 12.91
N ARG A 128 15.94 -10.37 13.48
CA ARG A 128 14.69 -10.63 12.75
C ARG A 128 14.52 -9.66 11.59
N ILE A 129 14.66 -8.35 11.84
CA ILE A 129 14.55 -7.30 10.82
C ILE A 129 15.61 -7.50 9.73
N ALA A 130 16.89 -7.67 10.10
CA ALA A 130 17.96 -7.87 9.13
C ALA A 130 17.73 -9.11 8.25
N SER A 131 17.23 -10.21 8.83
CA SER A 131 16.91 -11.42 8.07
C SER A 131 15.71 -11.21 7.14
N ALA A 132 14.71 -10.45 7.57
CA ALA A 132 13.55 -10.14 6.75
C ALA A 132 13.91 -9.24 5.56
N GLU A 133 14.78 -8.25 5.74
CA GLU A 133 15.30 -7.40 4.66
C GLU A 133 16.10 -8.22 3.64
N GLN A 134 16.95 -9.14 4.11
CA GLN A 134 17.67 -10.05 3.22
C GLN A 134 16.74 -10.95 2.42
N LEU A 135 15.74 -11.55 3.08
CA LEU A 135 14.74 -12.39 2.43
C LEU A 135 13.93 -11.59 1.40
N PHE A 136 13.54 -10.37 1.74
CA PHE A 136 12.84 -9.46 0.84
C PHE A 136 13.67 -9.17 -0.42
N ALA A 137 14.96 -8.85 -0.27
CA ALA A 137 15.86 -8.61 -1.38
C ALA A 137 16.03 -9.85 -2.27
N LEU A 138 16.07 -11.04 -1.69
CA LEU A 138 16.12 -12.30 -2.42
C LEU A 138 14.83 -12.58 -3.19
N LEU A 139 13.68 -12.38 -2.55
CA LEU A 139 12.37 -12.61 -3.18
C LEU A 139 12.13 -11.70 -4.38
N LYS A 140 12.59 -10.46 -4.34
CA LYS A 140 12.53 -9.53 -5.48
C LYS A 140 13.33 -10.00 -6.71
N GLN A 141 14.31 -10.89 -6.52
CA GLN A 141 15.12 -11.45 -7.60
C GLN A 141 14.52 -12.74 -8.19
N VAL A 142 13.48 -13.31 -7.56
CA VAL A 142 12.87 -14.54 -8.03
C VAL A 142 12.02 -14.26 -9.27
N PRO A 143 12.29 -14.90 -10.42
CA PRO A 143 11.48 -14.71 -11.61
C PRO A 143 9.99 -15.09 -11.34
N GLY A 144 9.09 -14.18 -11.69
CA GLY A 144 7.65 -14.36 -11.47
C GLY A 144 7.14 -13.96 -10.09
N ALA A 145 8.01 -13.61 -9.13
CA ALA A 145 7.58 -12.96 -7.90
C ALA A 145 7.21 -11.50 -8.19
N VAL A 146 5.96 -11.15 -7.92
CA VAL A 146 5.42 -9.80 -8.08
C VAL A 146 4.78 -9.33 -6.78
N ASP A 147 4.63 -8.02 -6.59
CA ASP A 147 3.98 -7.42 -5.44
C ASP A 147 4.59 -7.89 -4.10
N VAL A 148 5.92 -8.14 -4.08
CA VAL A 148 6.66 -8.56 -2.88
C VAL A 148 6.65 -7.43 -1.86
N ARG A 149 6.15 -7.73 -0.66
CA ARG A 149 6.06 -6.78 0.46
C ARG A 149 6.51 -7.43 1.76
N HIS A 150 6.79 -6.63 2.76
CA HIS A 150 7.01 -7.05 4.14
C HIS A 150 6.18 -6.14 5.08
N ASP A 151 5.98 -6.63 6.29
CA ASP A 151 5.28 -5.93 7.38
C ASP A 151 6.25 -5.38 8.43
N ILE A 152 7.53 -5.17 8.06
CA ILE A 152 8.49 -4.55 8.98
C ILE A 152 8.06 -3.10 9.15
N ASP A 153 7.49 -2.82 10.32
CA ASP A 153 7.20 -1.45 10.75
C ASP A 153 8.49 -0.84 11.30
N LEU A 154 9.11 0.03 10.52
CA LEU A 154 10.28 0.80 10.94
C LEU A 154 9.89 1.97 11.85
N GLY A 155 8.60 2.11 12.13
CA GLY A 155 8.03 3.20 12.90
C GLY A 155 7.97 4.53 12.13
N VAL A 156 7.14 5.42 12.63
CA VAL A 156 7.07 6.79 12.11
C VAL A 156 8.16 7.60 12.79
N PRO A 157 8.94 8.41 12.04
CA PRO A 157 9.86 9.36 12.66
C PRO A 157 9.14 10.21 13.70
N THR A 158 9.55 10.10 14.96
CA THR A 158 8.96 10.86 16.05
C THR A 158 9.96 11.87 16.59
N VAL A 159 9.46 13.07 16.86
CA VAL A 159 10.22 14.10 17.58
C VAL A 159 9.84 14.02 19.03
N ARG A 160 10.80 13.63 19.90
CA ARG A 160 10.63 13.71 21.34
C ARG A 160 11.05 15.11 21.81
N VAL A 161 10.12 15.83 22.38
CA VAL A 161 10.42 17.11 23.02
C VAL A 161 10.71 16.83 24.49
N GLU A 162 11.94 17.09 24.92
CA GLU A 162 12.35 17.01 26.33
C GLU A 162 12.43 18.43 26.88
N VAL A 163 11.61 18.69 27.89
CA VAL A 163 11.62 20.00 28.58
C VAL A 163 12.69 19.98 29.65
N ASP A 164 13.63 20.92 29.61
CA ASP A 164 14.56 21.17 30.69
C ASP A 164 13.81 21.89 31.83
N ASP A 165 13.43 21.10 32.86
CA ASP A 165 12.65 21.59 34.00
C ASP A 165 13.36 22.76 34.73
N ALA A 166 14.70 22.78 34.78
CA ALA A 166 15.45 23.85 35.43
C ALA A 166 15.38 25.16 34.64
N GLN A 167 15.37 25.09 33.33
CA GLN A 167 15.17 26.26 32.49
C GLN A 167 13.70 26.68 32.48
N ALA A 168 12.77 25.76 32.36
CA ALA A 168 11.34 26.06 32.37
C ALA A 168 10.93 26.84 33.64
N GLN A 169 11.39 26.40 34.82
CA GLN A 169 11.13 27.08 36.07
C GLN A 169 11.64 28.53 36.10
N ARG A 170 12.75 28.84 35.43
CA ARG A 170 13.25 30.25 35.32
C ARG A 170 12.29 31.15 34.55
N PHE A 171 11.47 30.57 33.70
CA PHE A 171 10.44 31.27 32.93
C PHE A 171 9.05 31.15 33.52
N GLY A 172 8.93 30.54 34.74
CA GLY A 172 7.65 30.34 35.41
C GLY A 172 6.75 29.27 34.75
N LEU A 173 7.31 28.43 33.91
CA LEU A 173 6.60 27.32 33.23
C LEU A 173 6.75 26.03 34.02
N SER A 174 5.70 25.20 34.00
CA SER A 174 5.71 23.84 34.56
C SER A 174 5.37 22.81 33.48
N ARG A 175 5.61 21.53 33.73
CA ARG A 175 5.20 20.43 32.81
C ARG A 175 3.68 20.33 32.61
N ALA A 176 2.90 21.00 33.42
CA ALA A 176 1.44 21.00 33.36
C ALA A 176 0.89 22.14 32.48
N ASP A 177 1.73 23.08 32.09
CA ASP A 177 1.39 24.16 31.17
C ASP A 177 1.67 23.76 29.70
#